data_e41ecf84eaa81e814b65bf3058a83a12
#
_entry.id   e41ecf84eaa81e814b65bf3058a83a12
#
_cell.length_a   1.000
_cell.length_b   1.000
_cell.length_c   1.000
_cell.angle_alpha   90.00
_cell.angle_beta   90.00
_cell.angle_gamma   90.00
#
_symmetry.space_group_name_H-M   'P 1'
#
loop_
_entity.id
_entity.type
_entity.pdbx_description
1 polymer ?
#
loop_
_entity_poly.entity_id
_entity_poly.type
_entity_poly.pdbx_seq_one_letter_code
_entity_poly.pdbx_strand_id
1 'polypeptide(L)'
;LEAMLAARKLEEVKIFDLNEERCKAFAEEMQKELAKYGATIIPAKDSDDCIEDADLIVTVTPSAKPVFDGTKVKAGATISCVGTYEPHKHELDPAVLPRASKIICDSKEAALSETGDLLIPIADGIITEEDVLGSLGDVINGKIKGRENDEEIIVYETVGVAAQDLVAAKVIYDKAVEAGKGFRWGE
;
A
#
# COMPACT_ATOMS: atom_id res chain seq x y z
N LEU A 1 2.67 8.71 0.10
CA LEU A 1 1.72 9.68 -0.44
C LEU A 1 2.21 10.27 -1.77
N GLU A 2 3.38 10.95 -1.84
CA GLU A 2 3.86 11.60 -3.07
C GLU A 2 3.94 10.65 -4.27
N ALA A 3 4.37 9.42 -4.07
CA ALA A 3 4.44 8.42 -5.13
C ALA A 3 3.07 8.13 -5.77
N MET A 4 2.00 8.10 -4.97
CA MET A 4 0.63 7.92 -5.46
C MET A 4 0.16 9.11 -6.28
N LEU A 5 0.44 10.33 -5.79
CA LEU A 5 0.12 11.58 -6.51
C LEU A 5 0.91 11.71 -7.83
N ALA A 6 2.15 11.23 -7.86
CA ALA A 6 2.95 11.19 -9.07
C ALA A 6 2.46 10.16 -10.09
N ALA A 7 1.93 9.03 -9.62
CA ALA A 7 1.45 7.94 -10.46
C ALA A 7 0.02 8.15 -10.97
N ARG A 8 -0.81 8.89 -10.24
CA ARG A 8 -2.24 9.10 -10.51
C ARG A 8 -2.65 10.53 -10.23
N LYS A 9 -3.55 11.05 -11.05
CA LYS A 9 -4.24 12.30 -10.75
C LYS A 9 -5.29 12.01 -9.68
N LEU A 10 -4.99 12.36 -8.43
CA LEU A 10 -5.92 12.26 -7.31
C LEU A 10 -6.56 13.63 -7.07
N GLU A 11 -7.82 13.65 -6.69
CA GLU A 11 -8.56 14.87 -6.38
C GLU A 11 -8.52 15.18 -4.88
N GLU A 12 -8.70 14.16 -4.05
CA GLU A 12 -8.69 14.24 -2.60
C GLU A 12 -7.84 13.12 -2.00
N VAL A 13 -7.16 13.42 -0.91
CA VAL A 13 -6.43 12.45 -0.09
C VAL A 13 -6.82 12.66 1.37
N LYS A 14 -7.46 11.67 1.95
CA LYS A 14 -7.75 11.61 3.38
C LYS A 14 -6.62 10.87 4.12
N ILE A 15 -6.23 11.39 5.27
CA ILE A 15 -5.18 10.81 6.12
C ILE A 15 -5.77 10.54 7.49
N PHE A 16 -5.51 9.36 8.02
CA PHE A 16 -5.89 8.99 9.38
C PHE A 16 -4.69 8.48 10.19
N ASP A 17 -4.61 8.90 11.42
CA ASP A 17 -3.67 8.44 12.44
C ASP A 17 -4.36 8.46 13.80
N LEU A 18 -4.04 7.50 14.67
CA LEU A 18 -4.59 7.45 16.04
C LEU A 18 -4.23 8.68 16.87
N ASN A 19 -3.14 9.37 16.53
CA ASN A 19 -2.79 10.66 17.12
C ASN A 19 -3.33 11.79 16.24
N GLU A 20 -4.43 12.39 16.67
CA GLU A 20 -5.13 13.46 15.94
C GLU A 20 -4.24 14.68 15.64
N GLU A 21 -3.39 15.10 16.58
CA GLU A 21 -2.48 16.25 16.37
C GLU A 21 -1.43 15.94 15.30
N ARG A 22 -0.86 14.72 15.34
CA ARG A 22 0.09 14.26 14.33
C ARG A 22 -0.59 14.15 12.95
N CYS A 23 -1.80 13.63 12.90
CA CYS A 23 -2.59 13.51 11.67
C CYS A 23 -2.81 14.88 11.02
N LYS A 24 -3.29 15.87 11.79
CA LYS A 24 -3.51 17.25 11.32
C LYS A 24 -2.23 17.92 10.85
N ALA A 25 -1.17 17.85 11.67
CA ALA A 25 0.12 18.44 11.32
C ALA A 25 0.69 17.86 10.02
N PHE A 26 0.62 16.53 9.86
CA PHE A 26 1.08 15.85 8.66
C PHE A 26 0.25 16.22 7.43
N ALA A 27 -1.08 16.28 7.54
CA ALA A 27 -1.94 16.69 6.44
C ALA A 27 -1.66 18.13 5.99
N GLU A 28 -1.46 19.06 6.93
CA GLU A 28 -1.12 20.46 6.64
C GLU A 28 0.25 20.60 5.97
N GLU A 29 1.24 19.84 6.43
CA GLU A 29 2.58 19.83 5.84
C GLU A 29 2.54 19.30 4.41
N MET A 30 1.91 18.14 4.22
CA MET A 30 1.79 17.51 2.90
C MET A 30 0.96 18.34 1.92
N GLN A 31 -0.08 19.04 2.39
CA GLN A 31 -0.86 19.96 1.54
C GLN A 31 0.03 21.07 0.97
N LYS A 32 1.01 21.57 1.74
CA LYS A 32 1.94 22.60 1.27
C LYS A 32 3.01 22.03 0.34
N GLU A 33 3.64 20.93 0.75
CA GLU A 33 4.77 20.34 0.02
C GLU A 33 4.34 19.74 -1.33
N LEU A 34 3.13 19.16 -1.37
CA LEU A 34 2.61 18.44 -2.53
C LEU A 34 1.58 19.25 -3.33
N ALA A 35 1.47 20.56 -3.07
CA ALA A 35 0.55 21.45 -3.77
C ALA A 35 0.67 21.41 -5.31
N LYS A 36 1.86 21.10 -5.81
CA LYS A 36 2.14 20.93 -7.25
C LYS A 36 1.29 19.87 -7.94
N TYR A 37 0.74 18.90 -7.19
CA TYR A 37 -0.11 17.84 -7.74
C TYR A 37 -1.58 18.21 -7.82
N GLY A 38 -2.01 19.29 -7.15
CA GLY A 38 -3.36 19.83 -7.24
C GLY A 38 -4.43 19.06 -6.45
N ALA A 39 -4.04 18.06 -5.65
CA ALA A 39 -4.96 17.33 -4.78
C ALA A 39 -5.23 18.10 -3.47
N THR A 40 -6.43 17.92 -2.91
CA THR A 40 -6.77 18.36 -1.56
C THR A 40 -6.34 17.29 -0.57
N ILE A 41 -5.52 17.63 0.44
CA ILE A 41 -5.02 16.70 1.46
C ILE A 41 -5.59 17.12 2.80
N ILE A 42 -6.39 16.26 3.43
CA ILE A 42 -7.12 16.55 4.66
C ILE A 42 -6.98 15.43 5.70
N PRO A 43 -7.04 15.75 7.00
CA PRO A 43 -7.17 14.74 8.02
C PRO A 43 -8.59 14.16 8.01
N ALA A 44 -8.70 12.83 8.08
CA ALA A 44 -9.96 12.16 8.30
C ALA A 44 -10.36 12.20 9.77
N LYS A 45 -11.65 12.11 10.04
CA LYS A 45 -12.22 12.07 11.38
C LYS A 45 -11.90 10.75 12.10
N ASP A 46 -11.99 9.65 11.39
CA ASP A 46 -11.72 8.30 11.84
C ASP A 46 -11.30 7.43 10.65
N SER A 47 -10.99 6.16 10.89
CA SER A 47 -10.56 5.24 9.84
C SER A 47 -11.66 4.95 8.82
N ASP A 48 -12.91 4.93 9.24
CA ASP A 48 -14.06 4.68 8.35
C ASP A 48 -14.28 5.85 7.40
N ASP A 49 -14.22 7.10 7.92
CA ASP A 49 -14.22 8.31 7.09
C ASP A 49 -13.03 8.33 6.11
N CYS A 50 -11.87 7.82 6.54
CA CYS A 50 -10.69 7.76 5.68
C CYS A 50 -10.89 6.87 4.44
N ILE A 51 -11.63 5.77 4.58
CA ILE A 51 -11.85 4.81 3.49
C ILE A 51 -13.17 5.02 2.74
N GLU A 52 -14.07 5.87 3.27
CA GLU A 52 -15.35 6.15 2.63
C GLU A 52 -15.16 6.68 1.22
N ASP A 53 -15.74 5.99 0.25
CA ASP A 53 -15.62 6.29 -1.19
C ASP A 53 -14.19 6.33 -1.77
N ALA A 54 -13.20 5.78 -1.03
CA ALA A 54 -11.82 5.77 -1.49
C ALA A 54 -11.60 4.80 -2.68
N ASP A 55 -10.99 5.29 -3.76
CA ASP A 55 -10.53 4.48 -4.90
C ASP A 55 -9.22 3.75 -4.59
N LEU A 56 -8.38 4.38 -3.76
CA LEU A 56 -7.09 3.85 -3.32
C LEU A 56 -7.00 3.93 -1.80
N ILE A 57 -6.73 2.81 -1.16
CA ILE A 57 -6.50 2.71 0.29
C ILE A 57 -5.07 2.24 0.49
N VAL A 58 -4.33 2.88 1.39
CA VAL A 58 -2.96 2.49 1.72
C VAL A 58 -2.83 2.37 3.24
N THR A 59 -2.46 1.20 3.72
CA THR A 59 -2.16 0.96 5.14
C THR A 59 -0.64 0.89 5.35
N VAL A 60 -0.14 1.65 6.33
CA VAL A 60 1.30 1.78 6.62
C VAL A 60 1.55 1.86 8.13
N THR A 61 0.84 1.05 8.92
CA THR A 61 0.92 1.07 10.38
C THR A 61 1.58 -0.20 10.96
N PRO A 62 2.10 -0.18 12.17
CA PRO A 62 2.57 -1.37 12.86
C PRO A 62 1.43 -2.09 13.61
N SER A 63 0.19 -1.95 13.19
CA SER A 63 -0.97 -2.47 13.89
C SER A 63 -0.95 -4.00 14.00
N ALA A 64 -1.46 -4.53 15.12
CA ALA A 64 -1.70 -5.95 15.31
C ALA A 64 -3.18 -6.32 15.14
N LYS A 65 -4.00 -5.40 14.63
CA LYS A 65 -5.45 -5.56 14.42
C LYS A 65 -5.87 -4.75 13.20
N PRO A 66 -6.98 -5.11 12.54
CA PRO A 66 -7.53 -4.35 11.43
C PRO A 66 -7.64 -2.85 11.73
N VAL A 67 -7.24 -2.03 10.78
CA VAL A 67 -7.21 -0.57 10.97
C VAL A 67 -8.44 0.14 10.40
N PHE A 68 -9.30 -0.57 9.68
CA PHE A 68 -10.58 -0.10 9.16
C PHE A 68 -11.57 -1.25 9.03
N ASP A 69 -12.86 -0.96 8.85
CA ASP A 69 -13.92 -1.94 8.60
C ASP A 69 -13.92 -2.33 7.11
N GLY A 70 -13.47 -3.54 6.82
CA GLY A 70 -13.36 -4.07 5.45
C GLY A 70 -14.71 -4.21 4.72
N THR A 71 -15.82 -4.29 5.44
CA THR A 71 -17.16 -4.37 4.83
C THR A 71 -17.56 -3.06 4.14
N LYS A 72 -16.94 -1.94 4.53
CA LYS A 72 -17.20 -0.60 4.00
C LYS A 72 -16.39 -0.24 2.75
N VAL A 73 -15.42 -1.08 2.38
CA VAL A 73 -14.65 -0.89 1.15
C VAL A 73 -15.58 -0.93 -0.06
N LYS A 74 -15.55 0.11 -0.88
CA LYS A 74 -16.41 0.19 -2.07
C LYS A 74 -15.94 -0.76 -3.18
N ALA A 75 -16.85 -1.13 -4.07
CA ALA A 75 -16.49 -1.79 -5.33
C ALA A 75 -15.51 -0.90 -6.13
N GLY A 76 -14.59 -1.52 -6.83
CA GLY A 76 -13.58 -0.82 -7.63
C GLY A 76 -12.34 -0.34 -6.86
N ALA A 77 -12.32 -0.42 -5.52
CA ALA A 77 -11.18 0.00 -4.73
C ALA A 77 -9.92 -0.85 -4.95
N THR A 78 -8.76 -0.21 -4.85
CA THR A 78 -7.47 -0.90 -4.70
C THR A 78 -6.92 -0.63 -3.31
N ILE A 79 -6.56 -1.69 -2.59
CA ILE A 79 -5.99 -1.62 -1.24
C ILE A 79 -4.53 -2.04 -1.33
N SER A 80 -3.62 -1.19 -0.85
CA SER A 80 -2.19 -1.49 -0.74
C SER A 80 -1.81 -1.62 0.73
N CYS A 81 -1.51 -2.83 1.17
CA CYS A 81 -1.08 -3.15 2.52
C CYS A 81 0.44 -3.17 2.57
N VAL A 82 1.04 -2.29 3.39
CA VAL A 82 2.49 -2.05 3.42
C VAL A 82 3.07 -2.20 4.82
N GLY A 83 2.24 -2.06 5.85
CA GLY A 83 2.74 -1.96 7.23
C GLY A 83 3.07 -3.29 7.89
N THR A 84 2.49 -4.39 7.40
CA THR A 84 2.58 -5.70 8.04
C THR A 84 3.67 -6.57 7.41
N TYR A 85 4.64 -6.97 8.21
CA TYR A 85 5.73 -7.89 7.85
C TYR A 85 6.01 -8.92 8.97
N GLU A 86 5.03 -9.14 9.83
CA GLU A 86 5.11 -10.09 10.94
C GLU A 86 3.86 -11.00 10.93
N PRO A 87 4.02 -12.34 11.06
CA PRO A 87 2.92 -13.30 10.89
C PRO A 87 1.76 -13.15 11.88
N HIS A 88 1.98 -12.48 13.00
CA HIS A 88 0.98 -12.28 14.07
C HIS A 88 0.34 -10.88 14.08
N LYS A 89 0.70 -10.03 13.13
CA LYS A 89 0.14 -8.68 12.95
C LYS A 89 -0.64 -8.60 11.66
N HIS A 90 -1.68 -7.78 11.64
CA HIS A 90 -2.45 -7.49 10.44
C HIS A 90 -3.07 -6.09 10.51
N GLU A 91 -3.08 -5.42 9.39
CA GLU A 91 -3.76 -4.14 9.18
C GLU A 91 -5.09 -4.32 8.45
N LEU A 92 -5.14 -5.30 7.55
CA LEU A 92 -6.28 -5.56 6.70
C LEU A 92 -7.39 -6.29 7.49
N ASP A 93 -8.62 -5.81 7.35
CA ASP A 93 -9.77 -6.58 7.84
C ASP A 93 -10.00 -7.79 6.92
N PRO A 94 -9.97 -9.02 7.45
CA PRO A 94 -10.23 -10.23 6.66
C PRO A 94 -11.56 -10.21 5.90
N ALA A 95 -12.55 -9.41 6.31
CA ALA A 95 -13.82 -9.26 5.61
C ALA A 95 -13.69 -8.73 4.16
N VAL A 96 -12.56 -8.07 3.83
CA VAL A 96 -12.26 -7.63 2.45
C VAL A 96 -11.93 -8.81 1.54
N LEU A 97 -11.20 -9.81 2.03
CA LEU A 97 -10.56 -10.83 1.22
C LEU A 97 -11.53 -11.67 0.38
N PRO A 98 -12.68 -12.15 0.91
CA PRO A 98 -13.69 -12.85 0.11
C PRO A 98 -14.35 -11.98 -0.96
N ARG A 99 -14.24 -10.65 -0.84
CA ARG A 99 -14.77 -9.68 -1.79
C ARG A 99 -13.74 -9.26 -2.83
N ALA A 100 -12.45 -9.53 -2.56
CA ALA A 100 -11.38 -9.20 -3.47
C ALA A 100 -11.42 -10.06 -4.73
N SER A 101 -11.43 -9.43 -5.89
CA SER A 101 -11.35 -10.11 -7.18
C SER A 101 -9.94 -10.63 -7.44
N LYS A 102 -8.94 -9.96 -6.87
CA LYS A 102 -7.52 -10.32 -7.00
C LYS A 102 -6.75 -9.96 -5.73
N ILE A 103 -5.93 -10.91 -5.28
CA ILE A 103 -4.93 -10.71 -4.24
C ILE A 103 -3.56 -10.89 -4.91
N ILE A 104 -2.77 -9.82 -4.95
CA ILE A 104 -1.46 -9.75 -5.60
C ILE A 104 -0.43 -9.32 -4.55
N CYS A 105 0.79 -9.81 -4.65
CA CYS A 105 1.87 -9.48 -3.73
C CYS A 105 3.08 -8.87 -4.46
N ASP A 106 4.04 -8.35 -3.71
CA ASP A 106 5.38 -8.09 -4.23
C ASP A 106 6.15 -9.40 -4.48
N SER A 107 6.07 -10.34 -3.52
CA SER A 107 6.57 -11.71 -3.63
C SER A 107 5.57 -12.66 -2.95
N LYS A 108 4.94 -13.58 -3.71
CA LYS A 108 3.98 -14.53 -3.16
C LYS A 108 4.61 -15.40 -2.07
N GLU A 109 5.82 -15.89 -2.28
CA GLU A 109 6.54 -16.74 -1.31
C GLU A 109 6.82 -15.99 -0.01
N ALA A 110 7.30 -14.74 -0.09
CA ALA A 110 7.57 -13.92 1.09
C ALA A 110 6.26 -13.54 1.81
N ALA A 111 5.26 -13.06 1.10
CA ALA A 111 3.99 -12.67 1.70
C ALA A 111 3.30 -13.84 2.43
N LEU A 112 3.31 -15.05 1.85
CA LEU A 112 2.76 -16.26 2.48
C LEU A 112 3.62 -16.81 3.64
N SER A 113 4.73 -16.18 3.98
CA SER A 113 5.55 -16.55 5.15
C SER A 113 5.69 -15.43 6.18
N GLU A 114 5.43 -14.20 5.82
CA GLU A 114 5.80 -13.04 6.63
C GLU A 114 4.61 -12.18 7.09
N THR A 115 3.52 -12.06 6.31
CA THR A 115 2.44 -11.16 6.70
C THR A 115 1.23 -11.84 7.32
N GLY A 116 0.81 -11.34 8.47
CA GLY A 116 -0.43 -11.78 9.11
C GLY A 116 -1.70 -11.36 8.36
N ASP A 117 -1.63 -10.35 7.47
CA ASP A 117 -2.75 -9.95 6.60
C ASP A 117 -3.23 -11.11 5.70
N LEU A 118 -2.35 -12.06 5.37
CA LEU A 118 -2.70 -13.28 4.62
C LEU A 118 -2.71 -14.53 5.51
N LEU A 119 -1.71 -14.69 6.38
CA LEU A 119 -1.52 -15.91 7.17
C LEU A 119 -2.67 -16.14 8.18
N ILE A 120 -3.15 -15.08 8.83
CA ILE A 120 -4.26 -15.19 9.78
C ILE A 120 -5.54 -15.63 9.08
N PRO A 121 -6.03 -14.96 8.01
CA PRO A 121 -7.25 -15.40 7.32
C PRO A 121 -7.09 -16.78 6.62
N ILE A 122 -5.90 -17.18 6.22
CA ILE A 122 -5.64 -18.55 5.72
C ILE A 122 -5.83 -19.56 6.86
N ALA A 123 -5.24 -19.30 8.03
CA ALA A 123 -5.38 -20.17 9.21
C ALA A 123 -6.84 -20.26 9.67
N ASP A 124 -7.60 -19.17 9.54
CA ASP A 124 -9.04 -19.11 9.88
C ASP A 124 -9.95 -19.71 8.78
N GLY A 125 -9.39 -20.12 7.64
CA GLY A 125 -10.14 -20.71 6.52
C GLY A 125 -11.01 -19.71 5.73
N ILE A 126 -10.70 -18.43 5.82
CA ILE A 126 -11.42 -17.35 5.09
C ILE A 126 -10.97 -17.32 3.63
N ILE A 127 -9.67 -17.53 3.38
CA ILE A 127 -9.05 -17.69 2.07
C ILE A 127 -8.07 -18.86 2.10
N THR A 128 -7.54 -19.21 0.94
CA THR A 128 -6.50 -20.23 0.76
C THR A 128 -5.25 -19.60 0.11
N GLU A 129 -4.13 -20.32 0.10
CA GLU A 129 -2.92 -19.86 -0.60
C GLU A 129 -3.13 -19.70 -2.12
N GLU A 130 -4.06 -20.45 -2.70
CA GLU A 130 -4.42 -20.39 -4.11
C GLU A 130 -5.15 -19.09 -4.48
N ASP A 131 -5.83 -18.46 -3.54
CA ASP A 131 -6.50 -17.16 -3.73
C ASP A 131 -5.50 -16.02 -3.93
N VAL A 132 -4.26 -16.19 -3.46
CA VAL A 132 -3.15 -15.29 -3.75
C VAL A 132 -2.60 -15.62 -5.14
N LEU A 133 -2.94 -14.80 -6.12
CA LEU A 133 -2.72 -15.10 -7.54
C LEU A 133 -1.24 -15.14 -7.94
N GLY A 134 -0.43 -14.25 -7.38
CA GLY A 134 1.00 -14.17 -7.68
C GLY A 134 1.60 -12.81 -7.39
N SER A 135 2.68 -12.48 -8.10
CA SER A 135 3.43 -11.25 -7.86
C SER A 135 3.03 -10.09 -8.77
N LEU A 136 3.32 -8.87 -8.34
CA LEU A 136 3.23 -7.68 -9.19
C LEU A 136 4.08 -7.83 -10.46
N GLY A 137 5.22 -8.50 -10.35
CA GLY A 137 6.07 -8.83 -11.50
C GLY A 137 5.36 -9.72 -12.54
N ASP A 138 4.49 -10.63 -12.09
CA ASP A 138 3.70 -11.46 -13.00
C ASP A 138 2.61 -10.65 -13.71
N VAL A 139 2.05 -9.65 -13.04
CA VAL A 139 1.11 -8.70 -13.66
C VAL A 139 1.83 -7.84 -14.72
N ILE A 140 3.00 -7.27 -14.37
CA ILE A 140 3.79 -6.43 -15.30
C ILE A 140 4.21 -7.23 -16.54
N ASN A 141 4.57 -8.50 -16.36
CA ASN A 141 4.98 -9.38 -17.45
C ASN A 141 3.78 -10.02 -18.21
N GLY A 142 2.54 -9.67 -17.87
CA GLY A 142 1.34 -10.14 -18.55
C GLY A 142 0.97 -11.61 -18.28
N LYS A 143 1.56 -12.26 -17.29
CA LYS A 143 1.20 -13.62 -16.87
C LYS A 143 -0.11 -13.64 -16.07
N ILE A 144 -0.35 -12.58 -15.30
CA ILE A 144 -1.59 -12.34 -14.56
C ILE A 144 -2.17 -11.04 -15.09
N LYS A 145 -3.47 -11.03 -15.35
CA LYS A 145 -4.16 -9.80 -15.73
C LYS A 145 -4.28 -8.86 -14.53
N GLY A 146 -4.02 -7.61 -14.75
CA GLY A 146 -4.31 -6.56 -13.79
C GLY A 146 -5.82 -6.32 -13.64
N ARG A 147 -6.24 -5.10 -13.33
CA ARG A 147 -7.67 -4.72 -13.28
C ARG A 147 -8.32 -4.92 -14.65
N GLU A 148 -9.46 -5.60 -14.67
CA GLU A 148 -10.21 -5.90 -15.91
C GLU A 148 -11.52 -5.11 -16.01
N ASN A 149 -12.04 -4.59 -14.88
CA ASN A 149 -13.21 -3.73 -14.84
C ASN A 149 -13.21 -2.83 -13.60
N ASP A 150 -14.13 -1.88 -13.55
CA ASP A 150 -14.20 -0.85 -12.51
C ASP A 150 -14.86 -1.33 -11.21
N GLU A 151 -15.38 -2.55 -11.16
CA GLU A 151 -16.03 -3.12 -9.96
C GLU A 151 -15.07 -3.99 -9.14
N GLU A 152 -13.93 -4.40 -9.71
CA GLU A 152 -12.98 -5.27 -9.03
C GLU A 152 -12.38 -4.60 -7.79
N ILE A 153 -12.45 -5.27 -6.64
CA ILE A 153 -11.63 -4.94 -5.48
C ILE A 153 -10.30 -5.68 -5.64
N ILE A 154 -9.20 -4.95 -5.57
CA ILE A 154 -7.85 -5.52 -5.68
C ILE A 154 -7.11 -5.27 -4.37
N VAL A 155 -6.58 -6.33 -3.79
CA VAL A 155 -5.66 -6.26 -2.64
C VAL A 155 -4.24 -6.48 -3.15
N TYR A 156 -3.36 -5.54 -2.83
CA TYR A 156 -1.93 -5.64 -3.06
C TYR A 156 -1.21 -5.68 -1.72
N GLU A 157 -0.53 -6.77 -1.46
CA GLU A 157 0.24 -7.00 -0.24
C GLU A 157 1.73 -6.87 -0.50
N THR A 158 2.46 -6.14 0.34
CA THR A 158 3.90 -6.01 0.21
C THR A 158 4.61 -6.11 1.56
N VAL A 159 5.54 -7.03 1.64
CA VAL A 159 6.45 -7.25 2.79
C VAL A 159 7.85 -6.70 2.53
N GLY A 160 8.07 -6.17 1.33
CA GLY A 160 9.35 -5.63 0.88
C GLY A 160 10.21 -6.66 0.14
N VAL A 161 10.89 -6.19 -0.90
CA VAL A 161 11.80 -6.99 -1.72
C VAL A 161 13.12 -6.25 -1.84
N ALA A 162 14.18 -6.76 -1.21
CA ALA A 162 15.51 -6.13 -1.18
C ALA A 162 16.09 -5.80 -2.57
N ALA A 163 15.66 -6.51 -3.61
CA ALA A 163 16.03 -6.20 -4.99
C ALA A 163 15.51 -4.81 -5.43
N GLN A 164 14.36 -4.36 -4.91
CA GLN A 164 13.84 -3.01 -5.19
C GLN A 164 14.72 -1.93 -4.56
N ASP A 165 15.18 -2.15 -3.32
CA ASP A 165 16.10 -1.25 -2.62
C ASP A 165 17.42 -1.13 -3.39
N LEU A 166 17.97 -2.25 -3.85
CA LEU A 166 19.19 -2.27 -4.63
C LEU A 166 19.07 -1.47 -5.94
N VAL A 167 17.98 -1.66 -6.67
CA VAL A 167 17.72 -0.93 -7.92
C VAL A 167 17.52 0.56 -7.65
N ALA A 168 16.76 0.93 -6.64
CA ALA A 168 16.54 2.32 -6.26
C ALA A 168 17.85 2.98 -5.83
N ALA A 169 18.65 2.32 -4.99
CA ALA A 169 19.94 2.81 -4.55
C ALA A 169 20.91 3.01 -5.75
N LYS A 170 20.91 2.08 -6.70
CA LYS A 170 21.74 2.19 -7.92
C LYS A 170 21.35 3.43 -8.75
N VAL A 171 20.05 3.66 -8.95
CA VAL A 171 19.56 4.83 -9.71
C VAL A 171 19.94 6.14 -8.99
N ILE A 172 19.80 6.19 -7.68
CA ILE A 172 20.17 7.36 -6.89
C ILE A 172 21.67 7.61 -6.97
N TYR A 173 22.48 6.55 -6.83
CA TYR A 173 23.93 6.62 -6.92
C TYR A 173 24.38 7.16 -8.28
N ASP A 174 23.87 6.62 -9.38
CA ASP A 174 24.24 7.04 -10.72
C ASP A 174 23.91 8.53 -10.95
N LYS A 175 22.71 8.95 -10.57
CA LYS A 175 22.30 10.36 -10.67
C LYS A 175 23.15 11.29 -9.79
N ALA A 176 23.55 10.86 -8.62
CA ALA A 176 24.42 11.63 -7.74
C ALA A 176 25.82 11.80 -8.37
N VAL A 177 26.37 10.74 -8.95
CA VAL A 177 27.66 10.78 -9.67
C VAL A 177 27.58 11.72 -10.88
N GLU A 178 26.55 11.61 -11.71
CA GLU A 178 26.32 12.49 -12.87
C GLU A 178 26.21 13.96 -12.45
N ALA A 179 25.54 14.23 -11.32
CA ALA A 179 25.35 15.58 -10.79
C ALA A 179 26.57 16.10 -10.01
N GLY A 180 27.66 15.33 -9.86
CA GLY A 180 28.82 15.67 -9.06
C GLY A 180 28.52 15.85 -7.57
N LYS A 181 27.51 15.16 -7.05
CA LYS A 181 27.09 15.25 -5.65
C LYS A 181 27.64 14.09 -4.81
N GLY A 182 27.93 14.41 -3.54
CA GLY A 182 28.55 13.47 -2.61
C GLY A 182 30.07 13.59 -2.59
N PHE A 183 30.71 12.70 -1.83
CA PHE A 183 32.17 12.58 -1.78
C PHE A 183 32.56 11.10 -1.84
N ARG A 184 33.76 10.81 -2.33
CA ARG A 184 34.31 9.47 -2.31
C ARG A 184 35.08 9.24 -1.02
N TRP A 185 34.75 8.19 -0.32
CA TRP A 185 35.46 7.80 0.88
C TRP A 185 36.82 7.20 0.48
N GLY A 186 37.91 7.74 1.02
CA GLY A 186 39.27 7.22 0.81
C GLY A 186 40.09 7.88 -0.35
N GLU A 187 39.60 8.97 -0.91
CA GLU A 187 40.38 9.87 -1.79
C GLU A 187 40.92 11.07 -0.99
#